data_3b8f8eeb5bec3854a5ec403ec0a3ba37
#
_entry.id   3b8f8eeb5bec3854a5ec403ec0a3ba37
#
_cell.length_a   1.000
_cell.length_b   1.000
_cell.length_c   1.000
_cell.angle_alpha   90.00
_cell.angle_beta   90.00
_cell.angle_gamma   90.00
#
_symmetry.space_group_name_H-M   'P 1'
#
loop_
_entity.id
_entity.type
_entity.pdbx_description
1 polymer ?
#
loop_
_entity_poly.entity_id
_entity_poly.type
_entity_poly.pdbx_seq_one_letter_code
_entity_poly.pdbx_strand_id
1 'polypeptide(L)'
;MKSKYLSILSLALLLVGCSGTNTTPNTSKPSTNPSSTNKQSTNNSSTSKSTKSLFDLFESMKTGLTINGTIKDFDGDDLNQTTTFTTKFSNDSYHYDRKVGDKEGSLDYFKITEDSNEYVGTYDIDENNNLVLTKASDGEGSLSWSMVSNPFYDETSDSGFFDKDNDGNYYLDFSKDGQTAGNRYKAARNFTSKIAILSIMSFDEFKIIVKNDSIDSFHIVSKEANDKDGSPFHYEIDFTINNDKNVDHEANKPVPYEHKDYHDALKSAFDNLFSNPYSFERNVSNISNVKMPHLEGYISSSVMFYQIDDNNFSGALVKDGYVHEITKEDGTYYYKEEKEKDSNGSYITDLSYSMPRRSEPIEAFTFDKETNVYSLTIMPDRFAYYFDSFSDLDDSYKVEDVIKAEIKLSNSKIDTVKFLHENGGYVEYKIFSDSSKLPFDINTISEFDSLSKMYGTFTGSFSSTSPFKNQKVQIKVEKKKNTDKYSKDEYVYSVTFKMGFNLDDETEYVGTNVSISDNNLSFECGGYSIAITLSNNEYTLTIESDSGKSDSTILTRE
;
A
#
# COMPACT_ATOMS: atom_id res chain seq x y z
N MET A 1 12.43 16.49 19.40
CA MET A 1 11.63 15.25 19.47
C MET A 1 11.23 14.92 18.06
N LYS A 2 11.95 14.02 17.40
CA LYS A 2 11.77 13.69 15.99
C LYS A 2 11.15 12.32 15.90
N SER A 3 10.15 12.21 15.06
CA SER A 3 9.37 11.03 14.62
C SER A 3 9.56 9.72 15.39
N LYS A 4 8.64 9.40 16.28
CA LYS A 4 8.58 8.12 17.02
C LYS A 4 7.77 7.03 16.28
N TYR A 5 7.21 7.32 15.11
CA TYR A 5 6.13 6.49 14.51
C TYR A 5 6.41 5.90 13.13
N LEU A 6 7.57 6.20 12.51
CA LEU A 6 7.95 5.55 11.24
C LEU A 6 8.09 4.02 11.35
N SER A 7 8.11 3.51 12.57
CA SER A 7 8.44 2.13 12.87
C SER A 7 7.25 1.20 13.10
N ILE A 8 6.03 1.70 13.32
CA ILE A 8 4.84 0.83 13.38
C ILE A 8 4.53 0.28 11.99
N LEU A 9 4.67 1.12 10.96
CA LEU A 9 4.53 0.67 9.57
C LEU A 9 5.64 -0.31 9.16
N SER A 10 6.88 -0.10 9.66
CA SER A 10 7.99 -1.00 9.38
C SER A 10 7.82 -2.38 10.02
N LEU A 11 7.22 -2.47 11.21
CA LEU A 11 6.96 -3.75 11.86
C LEU A 11 5.78 -4.49 11.21
N ALA A 12 4.73 -3.77 10.78
CA ALA A 12 3.63 -4.35 10.01
C ALA A 12 4.11 -4.87 8.64
N LEU A 13 5.00 -4.15 7.95
CA LEU A 13 5.65 -4.61 6.71
C LEU A 13 6.56 -5.83 6.93
N LEU A 14 7.19 -5.96 8.10
CA LEU A 14 7.99 -7.14 8.46
C LEU A 14 7.15 -8.41 8.62
N LEU A 15 5.86 -8.29 8.94
CA LEU A 15 4.96 -9.41 9.20
C LEU A 15 4.18 -9.88 7.96
N VAL A 16 3.91 -8.99 7.00
CA VAL A 16 3.18 -9.31 5.75
C VAL A 16 4.04 -10.08 4.73
N GLY A 17 5.36 -10.11 4.89
CA GLY A 17 6.29 -10.84 4.00
C GLY A 17 6.24 -12.37 4.03
N CYS A 18 5.32 -13.00 4.78
CA CYS A 18 5.26 -14.46 4.95
C CYS A 18 4.24 -15.21 4.07
N SER A 19 3.52 -14.57 3.17
CA SER A 19 2.69 -15.29 2.19
C SER A 19 3.45 -15.53 0.89
N GLY A 20 4.07 -16.70 0.79
CA GLY A 20 4.90 -17.09 -0.34
C GLY A 20 4.11 -17.41 -1.60
N THR A 21 4.51 -16.83 -2.69
CA THR A 21 4.23 -17.38 -4.02
C THR A 21 5.47 -18.09 -4.55
N ASN A 22 5.32 -19.39 -4.80
CA ASN A 22 6.33 -20.25 -5.41
C ASN A 22 6.62 -19.80 -6.85
N THR A 23 7.83 -19.36 -7.13
CA THR A 23 8.39 -19.41 -8.48
C THR A 23 9.76 -20.09 -8.46
N THR A 24 9.86 -21.16 -9.22
CA THR A 24 11.05 -22.00 -9.41
C THR A 24 12.15 -21.25 -10.17
N PRO A 25 13.42 -21.26 -9.75
CA PRO A 25 14.51 -20.71 -10.54
C PRO A 25 15.19 -21.78 -11.39
N ASN A 26 15.48 -21.39 -12.62
CA ASN A 26 16.28 -22.14 -13.58
C ASN A 26 17.78 -22.04 -13.26
N THR A 27 18.43 -23.19 -13.36
CA THR A 27 19.88 -23.40 -13.16
C THR A 27 20.71 -22.86 -14.32
N SER A 28 21.81 -22.18 -14.02
CA SER A 28 23.00 -22.19 -14.88
C SER A 28 24.29 -21.94 -14.08
N LYS A 29 25.33 -22.57 -14.55
CA LYS A 29 26.59 -23.03 -13.99
C LYS A 29 27.72 -21.97 -13.88
N PRO A 30 28.87 -22.30 -13.28
CA PRO A 30 29.70 -21.42 -12.49
C PRO A 30 30.92 -20.83 -13.25
N SER A 31 31.49 -19.77 -12.71
CA SER A 31 32.82 -19.30 -13.16
C SER A 31 33.69 -18.81 -12.00
N THR A 32 34.72 -19.58 -11.75
CA THR A 32 36.10 -19.25 -11.40
C THR A 32 36.48 -18.12 -10.46
N ASN A 33 37.12 -18.52 -9.35
CA ASN A 33 38.01 -17.75 -8.46
C ASN A 33 39.06 -16.91 -9.17
N PRO A 34 39.50 -15.82 -8.54
CA PRO A 34 40.92 -15.64 -8.29
C PRO A 34 41.28 -15.26 -6.85
N SER A 35 42.14 -16.09 -6.35
CA SER A 35 43.42 -15.90 -5.65
C SER A 35 43.62 -14.68 -4.75
N SER A 36 43.78 -15.01 -3.47
CA SER A 36 44.32 -14.26 -2.34
C SER A 36 45.68 -13.62 -2.56
N THR A 37 45.87 -12.42 -1.99
CA THR A 37 47.21 -11.98 -1.57
C THR A 37 47.19 -11.59 -0.09
N ASN A 38 47.89 -12.42 0.69
CA ASN A 38 48.27 -12.20 2.07
C ASN A 38 49.01 -10.88 2.26
N LYS A 39 48.61 -10.06 3.25
CA LYS A 39 49.53 -9.23 4.02
C LYS A 39 49.37 -9.53 5.50
N GLN A 40 50.37 -10.22 6.00
CA GLN A 40 50.60 -10.58 7.37
C GLN A 40 50.95 -9.32 8.17
N SER A 41 50.15 -8.98 9.15
CA SER A 41 50.53 -8.07 10.24
C SER A 41 50.49 -8.86 11.54
N THR A 42 51.66 -9.17 12.03
CA THR A 42 51.86 -9.81 13.33
C THR A 42 51.63 -8.84 14.45
N ASN A 43 50.52 -8.98 15.17
CA ASN A 43 50.41 -8.54 16.53
C ASN A 43 49.98 -9.73 17.40
N ASN A 44 50.94 -10.32 18.10
CA ASN A 44 50.75 -11.33 19.11
C ASN A 44 50.05 -10.69 20.32
N SER A 45 48.72 -10.73 20.35
CA SER A 45 47.92 -10.67 21.56
C SER A 45 47.43 -12.09 21.81
N SER A 46 47.91 -12.75 22.86
CA SER A 46 47.46 -14.06 23.30
C SER A 46 46.01 -13.93 23.83
N THR A 47 45.04 -14.06 22.95
CA THR A 47 43.65 -14.21 23.33
C THR A 47 43.47 -15.59 23.94
N SER A 48 43.21 -15.67 25.25
CA SER A 48 42.81 -16.92 25.90
C SER A 48 41.53 -17.40 25.25
N LYS A 49 41.52 -18.63 24.68
CA LYS A 49 40.28 -19.24 24.13
C LYS A 49 39.22 -19.30 25.22
N SER A 50 38.01 -18.90 24.90
CA SER A 50 36.88 -18.99 25.83
C SER A 50 36.67 -20.42 26.30
N THR A 51 36.51 -20.58 27.61
CA THR A 51 36.22 -21.84 28.27
C THR A 51 34.70 -22.11 28.40
N LYS A 52 33.88 -21.07 28.24
CA LYS A 52 32.42 -21.19 28.31
C LYS A 52 31.84 -21.75 27.02
N SER A 53 30.75 -22.51 27.14
CA SER A 53 29.93 -22.91 26.00
C SER A 53 29.13 -21.71 25.47
N LEU A 54 28.67 -21.77 24.20
CA LEU A 54 27.78 -20.73 23.66
C LEU A 54 26.44 -20.69 24.43
N PHE A 55 25.98 -21.83 24.93
CA PHE A 55 24.81 -21.89 25.79
C PHE A 55 25.00 -21.03 27.06
N ASP A 56 26.13 -21.19 27.78
CA ASP A 56 26.40 -20.39 28.99
C ASP A 56 26.53 -18.91 28.67
N LEU A 57 27.06 -18.56 27.49
CA LEU A 57 27.15 -17.18 27.03
C LEU A 57 25.75 -16.60 26.77
N PHE A 58 24.87 -17.33 26.09
CA PHE A 58 23.50 -16.91 25.83
C PHE A 58 22.68 -16.78 27.12
N GLU A 59 22.81 -17.73 28.06
CA GLU A 59 22.17 -17.63 29.37
C GLU A 59 22.58 -16.36 30.11
N SER A 60 23.84 -15.92 29.99
CA SER A 60 24.31 -14.68 30.60
C SER A 60 23.73 -13.41 29.96
N MET A 61 23.17 -13.51 28.76
CA MET A 61 22.55 -12.39 27.99
C MET A 61 21.03 -12.29 28.19
N LYS A 62 20.42 -13.18 28.94
CA LYS A 62 18.98 -13.16 29.23
C LYS A 62 18.55 -12.07 30.23
N THR A 63 19.42 -11.16 30.60
CA THR A 63 19.11 -9.98 31.42
C THR A 63 19.07 -8.72 30.56
N GLY A 64 18.93 -7.54 31.15
CA GLY A 64 18.97 -6.28 30.40
C GLY A 64 20.22 -6.14 29.53
N LEU A 65 20.06 -5.74 28.30
CA LEU A 65 21.12 -5.58 27.31
C LEU A 65 21.06 -4.21 26.65
N THR A 66 22.24 -3.65 26.38
CA THR A 66 22.40 -2.56 25.41
C THR A 66 23.25 -3.04 24.25
N ILE A 67 22.76 -2.89 23.03
CA ILE A 67 23.41 -3.27 21.78
C ILE A 67 23.60 -2.02 20.93
N ASN A 68 24.84 -1.78 20.50
CA ASN A 68 25.15 -0.67 19.58
C ASN A 68 25.67 -1.24 18.28
N GLY A 69 25.18 -0.74 17.16
CA GLY A 69 25.56 -1.29 15.87
C GLY A 69 25.47 -0.32 14.72
N THR A 70 25.88 -0.87 13.57
CA THR A 70 25.80 -0.22 12.28
C THR A 70 25.19 -1.18 11.27
N ILE A 71 24.38 -0.64 10.39
CA ILE A 71 23.83 -1.31 9.20
C ILE A 71 24.38 -0.56 8.01
N LYS A 72 25.09 -1.25 7.13
CA LYS A 72 25.48 -0.73 5.83
C LYS A 72 24.59 -1.36 4.77
N ASP A 73 23.97 -0.52 3.98
CA ASP A 73 23.12 -0.87 2.85
C ASP A 73 23.90 -0.65 1.56
N PHE A 74 23.99 -1.67 0.72
CA PHE A 74 24.75 -1.66 -0.52
C PHE A 74 23.80 -1.80 -1.72
N ASP A 75 24.09 -1.03 -2.75
CA ASP A 75 23.52 -1.16 -4.09
C ASP A 75 24.61 -1.84 -4.98
N GLY A 76 24.47 -3.15 -5.17
CA GLY A 76 25.57 -3.98 -5.65
C GLY A 76 26.77 -3.93 -4.71
N ASP A 77 27.94 -3.49 -5.24
CA ASP A 77 29.18 -3.32 -4.47
C ASP A 77 29.34 -1.90 -3.88
N ASP A 78 28.46 -0.97 -4.22
CA ASP A 78 28.55 0.43 -3.80
C ASP A 78 27.79 0.66 -2.49
N LEU A 79 28.45 1.26 -1.49
CA LEU A 79 27.82 1.65 -0.23
C LEU A 79 26.80 2.79 -0.46
N ASN A 80 25.53 2.46 -0.36
CA ASN A 80 24.43 3.40 -0.50
C ASN A 80 24.22 4.22 0.78
N GLN A 81 24.11 3.53 1.95
CA GLN A 81 23.74 4.17 3.20
C GLN A 81 24.39 3.47 4.39
N THR A 82 24.66 4.26 5.45
CA THR A 82 25.03 3.73 6.76
C THR A 82 24.04 4.21 7.81
N THR A 83 23.46 3.26 8.54
CA THR A 83 22.60 3.50 9.69
C THR A 83 23.33 3.11 10.96
N THR A 84 23.39 3.97 11.95
CA THR A 84 23.81 3.60 13.31
C THR A 84 22.58 3.33 14.16
N PHE A 85 22.64 2.36 15.06
CA PHE A 85 21.52 2.06 15.95
C PHE A 85 21.96 1.70 17.36
N THR A 86 21.04 1.87 18.30
CA THR A 86 21.13 1.37 19.67
C THR A 86 19.84 0.65 20.02
N THR A 87 19.94 -0.61 20.43
CA THR A 87 18.81 -1.40 20.92
C THR A 87 19.01 -1.73 22.39
N LYS A 88 18.00 -1.55 23.19
CA LYS A 88 18.02 -1.87 24.60
C LYS A 88 16.84 -2.77 24.94
N PHE A 89 17.13 -3.83 25.68
CA PHE A 89 16.14 -4.81 26.15
C PHE A 89 16.09 -4.81 27.67
N SER A 90 14.90 -4.77 28.23
CA SER A 90 14.61 -5.17 29.60
C SER A 90 13.59 -6.31 29.61
N ASN A 91 13.18 -6.76 30.80
CA ASN A 91 12.16 -7.83 30.91
C ASN A 91 10.79 -7.41 30.38
N ASP A 92 10.48 -6.11 30.41
CA ASP A 92 9.16 -5.54 30.14
C ASP A 92 9.18 -4.32 29.21
N SER A 93 10.36 -3.95 28.71
CA SER A 93 10.51 -2.85 27.75
C SER A 93 11.56 -3.15 26.67
N TYR A 94 11.33 -2.56 25.52
CA TYR A 94 12.18 -2.56 24.35
C TYR A 94 12.35 -1.13 23.85
N HIS A 95 13.59 -0.73 23.57
CA HIS A 95 13.89 0.57 23.00
C HIS A 95 14.85 0.42 21.83
N TYR A 96 14.60 1.17 20.77
CA TYR A 96 15.44 1.19 19.58
C TYR A 96 15.63 2.64 19.12
N ASP A 97 16.87 3.08 19.06
CA ASP A 97 17.26 4.34 18.41
C ASP A 97 17.99 4.05 17.11
N ARG A 98 17.73 4.83 16.07
CA ARG A 98 18.50 4.79 14.84
C ARG A 98 18.86 6.18 14.36
N LYS A 99 19.98 6.27 13.61
CA LYS A 99 20.42 7.49 12.96
C LYS A 99 20.93 7.20 11.57
N VAL A 100 20.40 7.95 10.60
CA VAL A 100 20.75 7.87 9.18
C VAL A 100 21.09 9.28 8.71
N GLY A 101 22.37 9.57 8.46
CA GLY A 101 22.80 10.96 8.23
C GLY A 101 22.44 11.85 9.40
N ASP A 102 21.61 12.89 9.14
CA ASP A 102 21.12 13.81 10.18
C ASP A 102 19.73 13.42 10.73
N LYS A 103 19.09 12.36 10.17
CA LYS A 103 17.77 11.88 10.62
C LYS A 103 17.93 10.90 11.78
N GLU A 104 17.19 11.14 12.86
CA GLU A 104 17.13 10.28 14.03
C GLU A 104 15.69 9.80 14.25
N GLY A 105 15.54 8.54 14.65
CA GLY A 105 14.25 7.95 15.01
C GLY A 105 14.38 7.03 16.21
N SER A 106 13.34 6.96 17.03
CA SER A 106 13.30 6.05 18.18
C SER A 106 11.96 5.33 18.26
N LEU A 107 11.99 4.15 18.88
CA LEU A 107 10.84 3.28 19.08
C LEU A 107 10.88 2.71 20.48
N ASP A 108 9.76 2.82 21.20
CA ASP A 108 9.58 2.27 22.54
C ASP A 108 8.40 1.31 22.57
N TYR A 109 8.64 0.10 23.07
CA TYR A 109 7.61 -0.90 23.32
C TYR A 109 7.61 -1.34 24.79
N PHE A 110 6.44 -1.74 25.26
CA PHE A 110 6.21 -2.20 26.62
C PHE A 110 5.45 -3.51 26.60
N LYS A 111 5.73 -4.35 27.59
CA LYS A 111 4.99 -5.60 27.73
C LYS A 111 3.63 -5.37 28.38
N ILE A 112 2.59 -5.88 27.75
CA ILE A 112 1.25 -6.01 28.32
C ILE A 112 0.99 -7.49 28.59
N THR A 113 0.58 -7.83 29.81
CA THR A 113 0.18 -9.19 30.17
C THR A 113 -1.33 -9.23 30.42
N GLU A 114 -2.03 -10.10 29.70
CA GLU A 114 -3.48 -10.28 29.83
C GLU A 114 -3.82 -11.77 29.63
N ASP A 115 -4.55 -12.36 30.56
CA ASP A 115 -4.94 -13.77 30.55
C ASP A 115 -3.77 -14.74 30.28
N SER A 116 -2.61 -14.47 30.89
CA SER A 116 -1.34 -15.19 30.72
C SER A 116 -0.70 -15.08 29.33
N ASN A 117 -1.23 -14.27 28.45
CA ASN A 117 -0.61 -13.94 27.16
C ASN A 117 0.16 -12.62 27.29
N GLU A 118 1.28 -12.53 26.57
CA GLU A 118 2.14 -11.35 26.54
C GLU A 118 2.05 -10.67 25.18
N TYR A 119 1.76 -9.38 25.18
CA TYR A 119 1.58 -8.55 23.99
C TYR A 119 2.56 -7.39 23.96
N VAL A 120 2.86 -6.90 22.76
CA VAL A 120 3.55 -5.62 22.57
C VAL A 120 2.57 -4.50 22.87
N GLY A 121 2.98 -3.58 23.75
CA GLY A 121 2.25 -2.38 24.10
C GLY A 121 2.99 -1.12 23.64
N THR A 122 2.23 -0.12 23.27
CA THR A 122 2.72 1.24 23.03
C THR A 122 1.88 2.23 23.81
N TYR A 123 2.50 3.27 24.35
CA TYR A 123 1.75 4.34 24.98
C TYR A 123 1.17 5.27 23.92
N ASP A 124 -0.11 5.59 24.09
CA ASP A 124 -0.84 6.54 23.27
C ASP A 124 -1.61 7.52 24.18
N ILE A 125 -2.13 8.58 23.61
CA ILE A 125 -2.94 9.57 24.32
C ILE A 125 -4.38 9.43 23.83
N ASP A 126 -5.29 9.09 24.76
CA ASP A 126 -6.70 8.90 24.45
C ASP A 126 -7.43 10.22 24.16
N GLU A 127 -8.70 10.12 23.79
CA GLU A 127 -9.57 11.27 23.51
C GLU A 127 -9.77 12.23 24.70
N ASN A 128 -9.51 11.75 25.91
CA ASN A 128 -9.55 12.53 27.15
C ASN A 128 -8.17 13.05 27.58
N ASN A 129 -7.18 12.98 26.71
CA ASN A 129 -5.79 13.37 26.94
C ASN A 129 -5.10 12.57 28.08
N ASN A 130 -5.54 11.35 28.34
CA ASN A 130 -4.88 10.44 29.27
C ASN A 130 -3.83 9.61 28.54
N LEU A 131 -2.70 9.40 29.22
CA LEU A 131 -1.69 8.47 28.77
C LEU A 131 -2.17 7.03 29.01
N VAL A 132 -2.42 6.28 27.95
CA VAL A 132 -2.91 4.91 28.00
C VAL A 132 -1.94 3.97 27.31
N LEU A 133 -1.75 2.78 27.88
CA LEU A 133 -0.98 1.72 27.27
C LEU A 133 -1.93 0.83 26.46
N THR A 134 -1.73 0.78 25.15
CA THR A 134 -2.56 0.02 24.20
C THR A 134 -1.77 -1.11 23.57
N LYS A 135 -2.45 -2.21 23.19
CA LYS A 135 -1.80 -3.29 22.44
C LYS A 135 -1.50 -2.84 21.02
N ALA A 136 -0.25 -3.00 20.60
CA ALA A 136 0.11 -2.80 19.19
C ALA A 136 -0.53 -3.90 18.33
N SER A 137 -0.94 -3.52 17.11
CA SER A 137 -1.58 -4.42 16.14
C SER A 137 -0.94 -4.26 14.76
N ASP A 138 -0.91 -5.34 14.00
CA ASP A 138 -0.48 -5.37 12.59
C ASP A 138 -1.67 -5.30 11.60
N GLY A 139 -2.89 -5.10 12.13
CA GLY A 139 -4.13 -5.12 11.35
C GLY A 139 -4.80 -6.49 11.32
N GLU A 140 -4.09 -7.58 11.60
CA GLU A 140 -4.63 -8.94 11.72
C GLU A 140 -4.89 -9.33 13.18
N GLY A 141 -4.19 -8.68 14.11
CA GLY A 141 -4.35 -8.92 15.56
C GLY A 141 -3.31 -8.21 16.41
N SER A 142 -3.37 -8.45 17.73
CA SER A 142 -2.38 -7.88 18.66
C SER A 142 -1.05 -8.59 18.54
N LEU A 143 0.04 -7.82 18.48
CA LEU A 143 1.40 -8.33 18.37
C LEU A 143 1.84 -9.04 19.65
N SER A 144 2.46 -10.22 19.52
CA SER A 144 3.04 -10.95 20.65
C SER A 144 4.32 -10.28 21.14
N TRP A 145 4.52 -10.19 22.48
CA TRP A 145 5.74 -9.69 23.08
C TRP A 145 7.00 -10.43 22.62
N SER A 146 6.87 -11.72 22.31
CA SER A 146 8.00 -12.52 21.80
C SER A 146 8.63 -11.95 20.52
N MET A 147 7.94 -11.11 19.76
CA MET A 147 8.45 -10.52 18.53
C MET A 147 9.52 -9.43 18.77
N VAL A 148 9.46 -8.75 19.93
CA VAL A 148 10.37 -7.65 20.28
C VAL A 148 11.17 -7.94 21.55
N SER A 149 10.94 -9.07 22.21
CA SER A 149 11.68 -9.45 23.42
C SER A 149 13.13 -9.79 23.09
N ASN A 150 13.97 -9.79 24.12
CA ASN A 150 15.39 -10.13 24.03
C ASN A 150 15.57 -11.46 23.25
N PRO A 151 16.32 -11.47 22.11
CA PRO A 151 16.46 -12.64 21.24
C PRO A 151 17.08 -13.85 21.93
N PHE A 152 17.84 -13.65 22.98
CA PHE A 152 18.49 -14.76 23.74
C PHE A 152 17.51 -15.57 24.59
N TYR A 153 16.25 -15.12 24.75
CA TYR A 153 15.18 -15.93 25.36
C TYR A 153 14.48 -16.87 24.38
N ASP A 154 14.63 -16.63 23.08
CA ASP A 154 13.86 -17.33 22.07
C ASP A 154 14.49 -18.68 21.71
N GLU A 155 13.68 -19.74 21.62
CA GLU A 155 14.10 -21.08 21.18
C GLU A 155 14.71 -21.06 19.77
N THR A 156 14.31 -20.09 18.93
CA THR A 156 14.86 -19.92 17.58
C THR A 156 16.32 -19.46 17.58
N SER A 157 16.81 -18.94 18.71
CA SER A 157 18.22 -18.55 18.92
C SER A 157 19.05 -19.64 19.60
N ASP A 158 18.60 -20.89 19.62
CA ASP A 158 19.27 -22.00 20.27
C ASP A 158 20.76 -22.07 19.89
N SER A 159 21.61 -22.06 20.91
CA SER A 159 23.07 -22.18 20.77
C SER A 159 23.52 -23.45 20.03
N GLY A 160 22.67 -24.49 19.99
CA GLY A 160 22.90 -25.72 19.25
C GLY A 160 22.91 -25.58 17.73
N PHE A 161 22.41 -24.46 17.20
CA PHE A 161 22.45 -24.19 15.75
C PHE A 161 23.80 -23.68 15.26
N PHE A 162 24.67 -23.24 16.18
CA PHE A 162 25.94 -22.63 15.85
C PHE A 162 27.10 -23.64 15.86
N ASP A 163 27.98 -23.52 14.89
CA ASP A 163 29.23 -24.23 14.83
C ASP A 163 30.36 -23.36 15.41
N LYS A 164 31.45 -23.98 15.92
CA LYS A 164 32.59 -23.28 16.51
C LYS A 164 33.78 -23.30 15.56
N ASP A 165 34.39 -22.16 15.31
CA ASP A 165 35.61 -22.08 14.51
C ASP A 165 36.88 -22.39 15.35
N ASN A 166 38.06 -22.44 14.67
CA ASN A 166 39.32 -22.72 15.32
C ASN A 166 39.80 -21.62 16.28
N ASP A 167 39.32 -20.41 16.11
CA ASP A 167 39.65 -19.24 16.93
C ASP A 167 38.77 -19.12 18.16
N GLY A 168 37.72 -19.94 18.25
CA GLY A 168 36.81 -19.98 19.36
C GLY A 168 35.55 -19.14 19.18
N ASN A 169 35.36 -18.55 18.00
CA ASN A 169 34.14 -17.84 17.63
C ASN A 169 33.06 -18.84 17.16
N TYR A 170 31.82 -18.36 17.06
CA TYR A 170 30.72 -19.19 16.59
C TYR A 170 30.12 -18.61 15.32
N TYR A 171 29.55 -19.49 14.46
CA TYR A 171 28.95 -19.08 13.19
C TYR A 171 27.77 -20.00 12.84
N LEU A 172 26.89 -19.53 11.96
CA LEU A 172 25.82 -20.32 11.37
C LEU A 172 26.26 -20.83 10.00
N ASP A 173 26.33 -22.15 9.83
CA ASP A 173 26.62 -22.82 8.56
C ASP A 173 25.31 -23.03 7.79
N PHE A 174 24.94 -22.08 6.95
CA PHE A 174 23.68 -22.11 6.18
C PHE A 174 23.63 -23.24 5.13
N SER A 175 24.74 -23.89 4.83
CA SER A 175 24.76 -25.04 3.92
C SER A 175 24.10 -26.30 4.52
N LYS A 176 23.96 -26.34 5.84
CA LYS A 176 23.35 -27.45 6.58
C LYS A 176 21.82 -27.37 6.64
N ASP A 177 21.24 -26.21 6.29
CA ASP A 177 19.80 -25.99 6.29
C ASP A 177 19.25 -25.90 4.85
N GLY A 178 17.97 -26.25 4.68
CA GLY A 178 17.25 -25.94 3.43
C GLY A 178 17.07 -24.42 3.24
N GLN A 179 16.95 -23.97 2.01
CA GLN A 179 17.19 -22.59 1.54
C GLN A 179 16.47 -21.43 2.27
N THR A 180 15.35 -21.61 2.98
CA THR A 180 14.64 -20.47 3.59
C THR A 180 13.90 -20.78 4.88
N ALA A 181 13.82 -22.03 5.29
CA ALA A 181 13.01 -22.48 6.42
C ALA A 181 13.79 -23.20 7.52
N GLY A 182 15.12 -23.34 7.37
CA GLY A 182 15.98 -24.03 8.32
C GLY A 182 16.14 -23.28 9.64
N ASN A 183 16.53 -24.01 10.69
CA ASN A 183 16.69 -23.46 12.02
C ASN A 183 17.76 -22.36 12.10
N ARG A 184 18.85 -22.48 11.29
CA ARG A 184 19.92 -21.48 11.24
C ARG A 184 19.44 -20.18 10.64
N TYR A 185 18.63 -20.24 9.56
CA TYR A 185 17.98 -19.05 9.00
C TYR A 185 16.99 -18.41 9.97
N LYS A 186 16.25 -19.20 10.73
CA LYS A 186 15.35 -18.69 11.78
C LYS A 186 16.13 -18.00 12.89
N ALA A 187 17.24 -18.57 13.34
CA ALA A 187 18.10 -17.96 14.35
C ALA A 187 18.66 -16.60 13.85
N ALA A 188 19.24 -16.56 12.65
CA ALA A 188 19.76 -15.33 12.07
C ALA A 188 18.67 -14.24 11.96
N ARG A 189 17.50 -14.60 11.44
CA ARG A 189 16.35 -13.67 11.34
C ARG A 189 15.87 -13.17 12.69
N ASN A 190 15.81 -14.02 13.71
CA ASN A 190 15.42 -13.61 15.05
C ASN A 190 16.36 -12.52 15.59
N PHE A 191 17.68 -12.68 15.41
CA PHE A 191 18.64 -11.66 15.81
C PHE A 191 18.48 -10.36 15.01
N THR A 192 18.43 -10.43 13.68
CA THR A 192 18.35 -9.23 12.83
C THR A 192 17.04 -8.48 13.01
N SER A 193 15.91 -9.17 13.12
CA SER A 193 14.60 -8.54 13.29
C SER A 193 14.43 -7.86 14.64
N LYS A 194 14.93 -8.47 15.72
CA LYS A 194 14.79 -7.92 17.07
C LYS A 194 15.85 -6.88 17.42
N ILE A 195 17.08 -7.03 16.92
CA ILE A 195 18.20 -6.14 17.27
C ILE A 195 18.29 -4.96 16.31
N ALA A 196 18.19 -5.20 15.00
CA ALA A 196 18.39 -4.19 13.97
C ALA A 196 17.10 -3.74 13.26
N ILE A 197 15.96 -4.34 13.62
CA ILE A 197 14.65 -4.13 12.95
C ILE A 197 14.78 -4.33 11.43
N LEU A 198 15.47 -5.41 11.02
CA LEU A 198 15.64 -5.77 9.62
C LEU A 198 15.09 -7.16 9.31
N SER A 199 14.25 -7.24 8.29
CA SER A 199 13.74 -8.51 7.76
C SER A 199 14.65 -9.03 6.66
N ILE A 200 15.64 -9.81 7.03
CA ILE A 200 16.57 -10.46 6.09
C ILE A 200 16.13 -11.91 5.90
N MET A 201 15.88 -12.30 4.66
CA MET A 201 15.39 -13.65 4.35
C MET A 201 16.50 -14.67 4.13
N SER A 202 17.67 -14.24 3.68
CA SER A 202 18.81 -15.09 3.34
C SER A 202 20.11 -14.44 3.77
N PHE A 203 21.10 -15.25 4.17
CA PHE A 203 22.37 -14.80 4.71
C PHE A 203 23.52 -15.53 4.03
N ASP A 204 24.63 -14.81 3.83
CA ASP A 204 25.92 -15.37 3.43
C ASP A 204 26.81 -15.59 4.64
N GLU A 205 26.76 -14.70 5.64
CA GLU A 205 27.55 -14.83 6.86
C GLU A 205 26.74 -14.44 8.10
N PHE A 206 26.94 -15.18 9.19
CA PHE A 206 26.49 -14.84 10.53
C PHE A 206 27.52 -15.35 11.53
N LYS A 207 28.24 -14.44 12.18
CA LYS A 207 29.36 -14.75 13.07
C LYS A 207 29.21 -14.05 14.42
N ILE A 208 29.53 -14.78 15.49
CA ILE A 208 29.59 -14.30 16.86
C ILE A 208 31.04 -14.31 17.31
N ILE A 209 31.59 -13.18 17.64
CA ILE A 209 32.94 -13.01 18.13
C ILE A 209 32.95 -13.11 19.66
N VAL A 210 33.76 -13.98 20.20
CA VAL A 210 33.88 -14.21 21.64
C VAL A 210 35.26 -13.78 22.13
N LYS A 211 35.31 -12.95 23.15
CA LYS A 211 36.52 -12.50 23.83
C LYS A 211 36.37 -12.60 25.34
N ASN A 212 37.39 -13.09 26.02
CA ASN A 212 37.41 -13.11 27.49
C ASN A 212 36.16 -13.75 28.14
N ASP A 213 35.72 -14.90 27.61
CA ASP A 213 34.50 -15.60 28.07
C ASP A 213 33.22 -14.76 28.01
N SER A 214 33.13 -13.81 27.07
CA SER A 214 31.96 -12.98 26.80
C SER A 214 31.75 -12.82 25.32
N ILE A 215 30.50 -12.65 24.88
CA ILE A 215 30.18 -12.22 23.50
C ILE A 215 30.62 -10.77 23.36
N ASP A 216 31.50 -10.52 22.37
CA ASP A 216 32.03 -9.19 22.08
C ASP A 216 31.21 -8.49 20.99
N SER A 217 31.01 -9.18 19.87
CA SER A 217 30.33 -8.61 18.71
C SER A 217 29.70 -9.66 17.81
N PHE A 218 28.84 -9.18 16.94
CA PHE A 218 28.25 -9.94 15.84
C PHE A 218 28.64 -9.29 14.52
N HIS A 219 28.86 -10.13 13.52
CA HIS A 219 29.03 -9.73 12.13
C HIS A 219 28.07 -10.54 11.27
N ILE A 220 27.25 -9.86 10.46
CA ILE A 220 26.20 -10.48 9.66
C ILE A 220 26.24 -9.89 8.26
N VAL A 221 26.21 -10.75 7.24
CA VAL A 221 26.09 -10.36 5.83
C VAL A 221 24.84 -11.02 5.26
N SER A 222 23.94 -10.21 4.71
CA SER A 222 22.80 -10.75 3.98
C SER A 222 23.26 -11.27 2.62
N LYS A 223 22.55 -12.27 2.10
CA LYS A 223 22.72 -12.68 0.72
C LYS A 223 22.22 -11.56 -0.20
N GLU A 224 22.94 -11.34 -1.32
CA GLU A 224 22.50 -10.42 -2.35
C GLU A 224 21.10 -10.81 -2.88
N ALA A 225 20.22 -9.84 -2.97
CA ALA A 225 18.88 -9.94 -3.50
C ALA A 225 18.65 -8.81 -4.52
N ASN A 226 17.61 -8.91 -5.33
CA ASN A 226 17.21 -7.83 -6.22
C ASN A 226 15.99 -7.10 -5.62
N ASP A 227 16.00 -5.79 -5.73
CA ASP A 227 14.84 -4.95 -5.41
C ASP A 227 13.73 -5.10 -6.48
N LYS A 228 12.67 -4.30 -6.37
CA LYS A 228 11.53 -4.32 -7.32
C LYS A 228 11.94 -3.89 -8.74
N ASP A 229 13.01 -3.11 -8.86
CA ASP A 229 13.51 -2.60 -10.14
C ASP A 229 14.59 -3.50 -10.73
N GLY A 230 14.97 -4.59 -10.04
CA GLY A 230 15.96 -5.57 -10.42
C GLY A 230 17.39 -5.17 -10.06
N SER A 231 17.58 -4.11 -9.28
CA SER A 231 18.89 -3.69 -8.78
C SER A 231 19.36 -4.61 -7.65
N PRO A 232 20.62 -5.07 -7.65
CA PRO A 232 21.13 -5.92 -6.59
C PRO A 232 21.37 -5.12 -5.31
N PHE A 233 20.97 -5.68 -4.18
CA PHE A 233 21.25 -5.07 -2.87
C PHE A 233 21.62 -6.12 -1.83
N HIS A 234 22.41 -5.71 -0.82
CA HIS A 234 22.69 -6.50 0.37
C HIS A 234 22.98 -5.62 1.59
N TYR A 235 23.00 -6.25 2.77
CA TYR A 235 23.30 -5.58 4.05
C TYR A 235 24.51 -6.20 4.71
N GLU A 236 25.38 -5.35 5.29
CA GLU A 236 26.35 -5.74 6.31
C GLU A 236 25.93 -5.13 7.65
N ILE A 237 25.88 -5.94 8.71
CA ILE A 237 25.47 -5.52 10.05
C ILE A 237 26.56 -5.90 11.04
N ASP A 238 27.11 -4.92 11.70
CA ASP A 238 28.03 -5.08 12.81
C ASP A 238 27.42 -4.54 14.09
N PHE A 239 27.46 -5.31 15.18
CA PHE A 239 27.06 -4.78 16.46
C PHE A 239 27.83 -5.37 17.63
N THR A 240 27.95 -4.59 18.71
CA THR A 240 28.58 -4.95 19.97
C THR A 240 27.53 -5.02 21.08
N ILE A 241 27.76 -5.89 22.05
CA ILE A 241 26.86 -6.06 23.19
C ILE A 241 27.52 -5.49 24.45
N ASN A 242 26.80 -4.61 25.13
CA ASN A 242 27.12 -4.21 26.49
C ASN A 242 26.14 -4.92 27.43
N ASN A 243 26.66 -5.87 28.21
CA ASN A 243 25.89 -6.59 29.22
C ASN A 243 25.82 -5.74 30.52
N ASP A 244 25.07 -4.65 30.44
CA ASP A 244 24.80 -3.81 31.61
C ASP A 244 23.54 -4.32 32.32
N LYS A 245 23.74 -5.07 33.39
CA LYS A 245 22.64 -5.67 34.18
C LYS A 245 21.71 -4.63 34.83
N ASN A 246 22.09 -3.36 34.81
CA ASN A 246 21.36 -2.25 35.41
C ASN A 246 20.78 -1.30 34.35
N VAL A 247 20.50 -1.79 33.11
CA VAL A 247 19.77 -0.99 32.15
C VAL A 247 18.34 -0.82 32.64
N ASP A 248 18.18 0.19 33.49
CA ASP A 248 16.87 0.70 33.87
C ASP A 248 16.34 1.50 32.70
N HIS A 249 15.47 0.87 31.97
CA HIS A 249 14.78 1.52 30.87
C HIS A 249 13.53 2.17 31.42
N GLU A 250 13.65 3.37 31.95
CA GLU A 250 12.54 4.29 31.91
C GLU A 250 12.33 4.68 30.44
N ALA A 251 11.53 3.89 29.73
CA ALA A 251 11.06 4.24 28.41
C ALA A 251 10.40 5.63 28.49
N ASN A 252 10.67 6.44 27.47
CA ASN A 252 10.11 7.78 27.37
C ASN A 252 8.59 7.71 27.21
N LYS A 253 7.84 7.64 28.32
CA LYS A 253 6.39 7.73 28.27
C LYS A 253 6.00 9.10 27.71
N PRO A 254 5.15 9.16 26.69
CA PRO A 254 4.66 10.44 26.20
C PRO A 254 3.92 11.16 27.34
N VAL A 255 4.09 12.47 27.43
CA VAL A 255 3.38 13.31 28.40
C VAL A 255 2.06 13.77 27.75
N PRO A 256 0.91 13.62 28.44
CA PRO A 256 -0.36 14.14 27.95
C PRO A 256 -0.28 15.65 27.64
N TYR A 257 -0.94 16.06 26.57
CA TYR A 257 -1.03 17.47 26.20
C TYR A 257 -2.04 18.19 27.09
N GLU A 258 -1.79 19.45 27.39
CA GLU A 258 -2.69 20.26 28.19
C GLU A 258 -3.80 20.87 27.33
N HIS A 259 -5.07 20.62 27.70
CA HIS A 259 -6.23 21.26 27.06
C HIS A 259 -6.22 22.78 27.28
N LYS A 260 -6.54 23.54 26.22
CA LYS A 260 -6.69 25.00 26.22
C LYS A 260 -8.03 25.37 25.57
N ASP A 261 -8.61 26.48 25.95
CA ASP A 261 -9.95 26.94 25.46
C ASP A 261 -10.04 27.00 23.93
N TYR A 262 -8.93 27.26 23.23
CA TYR A 262 -8.91 27.31 21.76
C TYR A 262 -9.04 25.91 21.11
N HIS A 263 -8.81 24.84 21.84
CA HIS A 263 -8.94 23.47 21.33
C HIS A 263 -10.40 23.09 21.03
N ASP A 264 -11.36 23.65 21.80
CA ASP A 264 -12.79 23.38 21.57
C ASP A 264 -13.25 23.86 20.20
N ALA A 265 -12.77 25.02 19.76
CA ALA A 265 -13.10 25.55 18.43
C ALA A 265 -12.50 24.69 17.32
N LEU A 266 -11.26 24.26 17.47
CA LEU A 266 -10.59 23.39 16.53
C LEU A 266 -11.23 21.99 16.47
N LYS A 267 -11.56 21.41 17.63
CA LYS A 267 -12.29 20.13 17.73
C LYS A 267 -13.62 20.18 16.98
N SER A 268 -14.42 21.22 17.27
CA SER A 268 -15.71 21.39 16.59
C SER A 268 -15.58 21.54 15.08
N ALA A 269 -14.52 22.20 14.61
CA ALA A 269 -14.24 22.39 13.19
C ALA A 269 -13.84 21.06 12.52
N PHE A 270 -13.04 20.22 13.18
CA PHE A 270 -12.70 18.88 12.70
C PHE A 270 -13.93 17.95 12.70
N ASP A 271 -14.70 17.92 13.78
CA ASP A 271 -15.91 17.12 13.87
C ASP A 271 -16.88 17.48 12.74
N ASN A 272 -16.97 18.77 12.38
CA ASN A 272 -17.75 19.24 11.25
C ASN A 272 -17.18 18.74 9.92
N LEU A 273 -15.87 18.85 9.68
CA LEU A 273 -15.23 18.43 8.43
C LEU A 273 -15.36 16.92 8.20
N PHE A 274 -15.14 16.11 9.25
CA PHE A 274 -15.14 14.66 9.13
C PHE A 274 -16.55 14.04 9.02
N SER A 275 -17.58 14.80 9.41
CA SER A 275 -18.97 14.34 9.40
C SER A 275 -19.79 14.85 8.22
N ASN A 276 -19.29 15.83 7.46
CA ASN A 276 -20.07 16.48 6.39
C ASN A 276 -19.32 16.43 5.06
N PRO A 277 -20.05 16.41 3.94
CA PRO A 277 -19.47 16.57 2.62
C PRO A 277 -18.76 17.91 2.46
N TYR A 278 -17.68 17.92 1.69
CA TYR A 278 -16.95 19.15 1.35
C TYR A 278 -16.25 19.04 -0.01
N SER A 279 -16.07 20.20 -0.64
CA SER A 279 -15.16 20.34 -1.79
C SER A 279 -13.81 20.84 -1.33
N PHE A 280 -12.78 20.59 -2.13
CA PHE A 280 -11.43 21.09 -1.85
C PHE A 280 -10.68 21.50 -3.12
N GLU A 281 -9.69 22.39 -2.93
CA GLU A 281 -8.61 22.65 -3.88
C GLU A 281 -7.28 22.34 -3.17
N ARG A 282 -6.46 21.48 -3.76
CA ARG A 282 -5.10 21.19 -3.31
C ARG A 282 -4.10 21.87 -4.23
N ASN A 283 -3.17 22.62 -3.67
CA ASN A 283 -2.08 23.24 -4.38
C ASN A 283 -0.74 22.86 -3.76
N VAL A 284 0.23 22.49 -4.59
CA VAL A 284 1.60 22.18 -4.19
C VAL A 284 2.53 23.29 -4.67
N SER A 285 3.41 23.76 -3.79
CA SER A 285 4.35 24.83 -4.09
C SER A 285 5.75 24.49 -3.59
N ASN A 286 6.75 24.74 -4.42
CA ASN A 286 8.18 24.56 -4.12
C ASN A 286 8.58 23.13 -3.72
N ILE A 287 7.81 22.14 -4.15
CA ILE A 287 8.18 20.71 -4.05
C ILE A 287 8.48 20.26 -5.48
N SER A 288 9.68 19.75 -5.72
CA SER A 288 10.11 19.32 -7.06
C SER A 288 9.50 17.96 -7.44
N ASN A 289 9.30 17.78 -8.75
CA ASN A 289 8.84 16.53 -9.36
C ASN A 289 7.41 16.09 -9.02
N VAL A 290 6.58 16.96 -8.46
CA VAL A 290 5.16 16.67 -8.22
C VAL A 290 4.41 16.59 -9.54
N LYS A 291 3.81 15.44 -9.84
CA LYS A 291 3.05 15.19 -11.08
C LYS A 291 1.74 15.96 -11.12
N MET A 292 1.13 16.18 -9.96
CA MET A 292 -0.18 16.83 -9.80
C MET A 292 -0.08 18.06 -8.88
N PRO A 293 0.50 19.19 -9.34
CA PRO A 293 0.70 20.36 -8.49
C PRO A 293 -0.62 21.06 -8.10
N HIS A 294 -1.67 20.83 -8.87
CA HIS A 294 -3.03 21.31 -8.60
C HIS A 294 -4.02 20.16 -8.73
N LEU A 295 -4.94 20.08 -7.79
CA LEU A 295 -6.00 19.08 -7.75
C LEU A 295 -7.23 19.71 -7.11
N GLU A 296 -8.40 19.46 -7.65
CA GLU A 296 -9.66 19.83 -7.00
C GLU A 296 -10.59 18.65 -6.91
N GLY A 297 -11.49 18.67 -5.94
CA GLY A 297 -12.38 17.54 -5.75
C GLY A 297 -13.47 17.75 -4.72
N TYR A 298 -14.17 16.65 -4.47
CA TYR A 298 -15.29 16.54 -3.55
C TYR A 298 -15.23 15.21 -2.81
N ILE A 299 -15.48 15.27 -1.51
CA ILE A 299 -15.49 14.08 -0.63
C ILE A 299 -16.77 14.05 0.20
N SER A 300 -17.36 12.88 0.27
CA SER A 300 -18.42 12.50 1.19
C SER A 300 -18.37 11.00 1.48
N SER A 301 -19.20 10.52 2.41
CA SER A 301 -19.34 9.08 2.65
C SER A 301 -19.92 8.30 1.46
N SER A 302 -20.47 8.98 0.47
CA SER A 302 -21.12 8.36 -0.70
C SER A 302 -20.48 8.71 -2.04
N VAL A 303 -19.60 9.72 -2.10
CA VAL A 303 -18.90 10.12 -3.33
C VAL A 303 -17.51 10.59 -2.97
N MET A 304 -16.54 10.09 -3.70
CA MET A 304 -15.18 10.62 -3.79
C MET A 304 -14.94 10.98 -5.24
N PHE A 305 -14.55 12.23 -5.49
CA PHE A 305 -14.23 12.69 -6.82
C PHE A 305 -13.10 13.71 -6.76
N TYR A 306 -12.14 13.61 -7.66
CA TYR A 306 -11.08 14.60 -7.83
C TYR A 306 -10.62 14.65 -9.28
N GLN A 307 -10.15 15.82 -9.68
CA GLN A 307 -9.69 16.08 -11.03
C GLN A 307 -8.50 17.04 -11.04
N ILE A 308 -7.63 16.85 -12.03
CA ILE A 308 -6.58 17.78 -12.41
C ILE A 308 -7.13 18.73 -13.46
N ASP A 309 -7.89 18.19 -14.42
CA ASP A 309 -8.59 18.87 -15.50
C ASP A 309 -9.78 18.04 -15.99
N ASP A 310 -10.49 18.53 -16.98
CA ASP A 310 -11.70 17.91 -17.51
C ASP A 310 -11.51 16.47 -18.05
N ASN A 311 -10.30 16.06 -18.39
CA ASN A 311 -9.99 14.74 -18.95
C ASN A 311 -9.24 13.84 -17.98
N ASN A 312 -8.61 14.43 -16.97
CA ASN A 312 -7.81 13.72 -15.98
C ASN A 312 -8.52 13.81 -14.62
N PHE A 313 -9.29 12.80 -14.30
CA PHE A 313 -10.06 12.69 -13.07
C PHE A 313 -10.04 11.24 -12.56
N SER A 314 -10.41 11.07 -11.32
CA SER A 314 -10.77 9.79 -10.74
C SER A 314 -11.94 10.01 -9.79
N GLY A 315 -12.78 9.01 -9.63
CA GLY A 315 -13.90 9.12 -8.74
C GLY A 315 -14.63 7.80 -8.55
N ALA A 316 -15.33 7.74 -7.43
CA ALA A 316 -16.18 6.62 -7.07
C ALA A 316 -17.44 7.12 -6.38
N LEU A 317 -18.52 6.38 -6.50
CA LEU A 317 -19.75 6.67 -5.79
C LEU A 317 -20.42 5.40 -5.25
N VAL A 318 -21.17 5.55 -4.17
CA VAL A 318 -21.99 4.48 -3.61
C VAL A 318 -23.36 4.49 -4.29
N LYS A 319 -23.71 3.41 -4.98
CA LYS A 319 -25.00 3.18 -5.60
C LYS A 319 -25.49 1.78 -5.24
N ASP A 320 -26.77 1.69 -4.85
CA ASP A 320 -27.43 0.42 -4.47
C ASP A 320 -26.62 -0.40 -3.42
N GLY A 321 -25.90 0.29 -2.52
CA GLY A 321 -25.10 -0.29 -1.44
C GLY A 321 -23.74 -0.80 -1.87
N TYR A 322 -23.24 -0.42 -3.04
CA TYR A 322 -21.91 -0.77 -3.54
C TYR A 322 -21.19 0.43 -4.11
N VAL A 323 -19.86 0.40 -4.06
CA VAL A 323 -19.01 1.42 -4.70
C VAL A 323 -18.84 1.09 -6.18
N HIS A 324 -18.97 2.11 -7.00
CA HIS A 324 -18.80 2.07 -8.45
C HIS A 324 -17.84 3.19 -8.89
N GLU A 325 -16.95 2.88 -9.81
CA GLU A 325 -16.07 3.87 -10.44
C GLU A 325 -16.88 4.85 -11.30
N ILE A 326 -16.47 6.13 -11.30
CA ILE A 326 -17.03 7.16 -12.16
C ILE A 326 -16.24 7.20 -13.48
N THR A 327 -16.95 7.29 -14.58
CA THR A 327 -16.40 7.44 -15.92
C THR A 327 -17.01 8.64 -16.64
N LYS A 328 -16.41 9.08 -17.76
CA LYS A 328 -16.92 10.19 -18.58
C LYS A 328 -16.91 9.80 -20.04
N GLU A 329 -18.02 10.00 -20.72
CA GLU A 329 -18.16 9.76 -22.15
C GLU A 329 -18.89 10.95 -22.78
N ASP A 330 -18.38 11.48 -23.89
CA ASP A 330 -18.92 12.63 -24.62
C ASP A 330 -19.27 13.83 -23.70
N GLY A 331 -18.41 14.10 -22.71
CA GLY A 331 -18.58 15.20 -21.76
C GLY A 331 -19.57 14.95 -20.62
N THR A 332 -20.22 13.81 -20.58
CA THR A 332 -21.18 13.42 -19.54
C THR A 332 -20.58 12.40 -18.58
N TYR A 333 -20.83 12.57 -17.28
CA TYR A 333 -20.36 11.65 -16.24
C TYR A 333 -21.38 10.53 -16.00
N TYR A 334 -20.86 9.33 -15.79
CA TYR A 334 -21.62 8.10 -15.51
C TYR A 334 -20.91 7.31 -14.40
N TYR A 335 -21.58 6.34 -13.80
CA TYR A 335 -20.92 5.31 -13.00
C TYR A 335 -20.87 3.99 -13.77
N LYS A 336 -19.78 3.22 -13.59
CA LYS A 336 -19.64 1.91 -14.22
C LYS A 336 -20.57 0.88 -13.56
N GLU A 337 -21.07 -0.05 -14.33
CA GLU A 337 -21.87 -1.19 -13.83
C GLU A 337 -21.06 -2.05 -12.86
N GLU A 338 -19.76 -2.19 -13.10
CA GLU A 338 -18.86 -2.99 -12.28
C GLU A 338 -18.72 -2.40 -10.88
N LYS A 339 -18.85 -3.29 -9.87
CA LYS A 339 -18.73 -2.94 -8.46
C LYS A 339 -17.27 -3.05 -8.04
N GLU A 340 -16.76 -2.06 -7.35
CA GLU A 340 -15.42 -2.05 -6.82
C GLU A 340 -15.20 -3.13 -5.76
N LYS A 341 -14.00 -3.71 -5.76
CA LYS A 341 -13.56 -4.72 -4.81
C LYS A 341 -12.27 -4.31 -4.13
N ASP A 342 -12.14 -4.70 -2.87
CA ASP A 342 -10.90 -4.57 -2.12
C ASP A 342 -9.83 -5.58 -2.59
N SER A 343 -8.64 -5.50 -2.03
CA SER A 343 -7.52 -6.41 -2.33
C SER A 343 -7.81 -7.89 -2.05
N ASN A 344 -8.81 -8.18 -1.23
CA ASN A 344 -9.26 -9.54 -0.89
C ASN A 344 -10.39 -10.04 -1.80
N GLY A 345 -10.84 -9.22 -2.74
CA GLY A 345 -11.94 -9.53 -3.66
C GLY A 345 -13.34 -9.34 -3.06
N SER A 346 -13.47 -8.72 -1.89
CA SER A 346 -14.76 -8.38 -1.28
C SER A 346 -15.28 -7.06 -1.86
N TYR A 347 -16.61 -6.96 -2.07
CA TYR A 347 -17.20 -5.73 -2.57
C TYR A 347 -17.10 -4.61 -1.54
N ILE A 348 -16.67 -3.43 -2.01
CA ILE A 348 -16.64 -2.20 -1.22
C ILE A 348 -18.05 -1.64 -1.16
N THR A 349 -18.54 -1.30 0.05
CA THR A 349 -19.92 -0.88 0.29
C THR A 349 -20.06 0.57 0.74
N ASP A 350 -18.98 1.24 1.09
CA ASP A 350 -18.95 2.63 1.50
C ASP A 350 -17.62 3.31 1.17
N LEU A 351 -17.58 4.62 1.24
CA LEU A 351 -16.39 5.45 1.01
C LEU A 351 -15.93 6.16 2.29
N SER A 352 -16.36 5.71 3.46
CA SER A 352 -15.99 6.33 4.73
C SER A 352 -14.47 6.29 5.00
N TYR A 353 -13.77 5.32 4.43
CA TYR A 353 -12.31 5.24 4.50
C TYR A 353 -11.59 6.39 3.77
N SER A 354 -12.26 7.03 2.78
CA SER A 354 -11.73 8.17 2.04
C SER A 354 -11.89 9.49 2.79
N MET A 355 -12.69 9.51 3.87
CA MET A 355 -12.84 10.70 4.69
C MET A 355 -11.55 10.96 5.46
N PRO A 356 -11.08 12.21 5.52
CA PRO A 356 -9.90 12.55 6.29
C PRO A 356 -10.09 12.19 7.75
N ARG A 357 -8.99 11.84 8.41
CA ARG A 357 -8.96 11.47 9.83
C ARG A 357 -7.89 12.28 10.54
N ARG A 358 -8.07 12.42 11.81
CA ARG A 358 -7.05 12.98 12.69
C ARG A 358 -6.45 11.85 13.52
N SER A 359 -5.15 11.77 13.53
CA SER A 359 -4.40 10.75 14.28
C SER A 359 -3.86 11.28 15.61
N GLU A 360 -3.76 12.61 15.78
CA GLU A 360 -3.23 13.26 16.96
C GLU A 360 -4.35 13.84 17.83
N PRO A 361 -4.15 13.88 19.17
CA PRO A 361 -5.06 14.57 20.06
C PRO A 361 -5.19 16.05 19.67
N ILE A 362 -6.36 16.63 19.89
CA ILE A 362 -6.59 18.03 19.56
C ILE A 362 -5.64 18.95 20.34
N GLU A 363 -5.25 18.53 21.53
CA GLU A 363 -4.36 19.21 22.45
C GLU A 363 -2.90 19.26 21.96
N ALA A 364 -2.54 18.48 20.95
CA ALA A 364 -1.23 18.55 20.30
C ALA A 364 -1.07 19.80 19.43
N PHE A 365 -2.17 20.46 19.07
CA PHE A 365 -2.15 21.69 18.29
C PHE A 365 -1.92 22.92 19.16
N THR A 366 -1.01 23.78 18.76
CA THR A 366 -0.80 25.11 19.35
C THR A 366 -1.55 26.17 18.55
N PHE A 367 -1.97 27.26 19.18
CA PHE A 367 -2.68 28.34 18.53
C PHE A 367 -1.93 29.67 18.64
N ASP A 368 -1.66 30.28 17.50
CA ASP A 368 -1.12 31.63 17.39
C ASP A 368 -2.27 32.63 17.16
N LYS A 369 -2.50 33.50 18.15
CA LYS A 369 -3.57 34.50 18.10
C LYS A 369 -3.31 35.63 17.11
N GLU A 370 -2.03 35.95 16.81
CA GLU A 370 -1.68 37.04 15.90
C GLU A 370 -1.96 36.65 14.45
N THR A 371 -1.63 35.41 14.08
CA THR A 371 -1.82 34.88 12.73
C THR A 371 -3.13 34.12 12.55
N ASN A 372 -3.84 33.82 13.64
CA ASN A 372 -5.06 32.99 13.67
C ASN A 372 -4.81 31.60 13.07
N VAL A 373 -3.69 30.96 13.41
CA VAL A 373 -3.24 29.68 12.89
C VAL A 373 -3.08 28.66 14.01
N TYR A 374 -3.68 27.49 13.83
CA TYR A 374 -3.36 26.31 14.61
C TYR A 374 -2.20 25.57 13.97
N SER A 375 -1.26 25.09 14.76
CA SER A 375 -0.05 24.45 14.28
C SER A 375 0.21 23.13 14.99
N LEU A 376 0.55 22.08 14.22
CA LEU A 376 1.01 20.79 14.70
C LEU A 376 2.47 20.60 14.26
N THR A 377 3.38 20.37 15.23
CA THR A 377 4.81 20.14 14.98
C THR A 377 5.27 18.76 15.46
N ILE A 378 4.39 18.03 16.13
CA ILE A 378 4.65 16.67 16.63
C ILE A 378 3.92 15.71 15.68
N MET A 379 4.68 14.88 14.97
CA MET A 379 4.18 13.94 13.96
C MET A 379 3.24 14.57 12.90
N PRO A 380 3.60 15.70 12.32
CA PRO A 380 2.76 16.34 11.32
C PRO A 380 2.69 15.53 10.03
N ASP A 381 3.67 14.69 9.74
CA ASP A 381 3.72 13.68 8.69
C ASP A 381 2.59 12.64 8.85
N ARG A 382 2.39 12.13 10.05
CA ARG A 382 1.29 11.20 10.35
C ARG A 382 -0.07 11.87 10.14
N PHE A 383 -0.25 13.10 10.63
CA PHE A 383 -1.47 13.85 10.38
C PHE A 383 -1.70 14.09 8.88
N ALA A 384 -0.66 14.44 8.12
CA ALA A 384 -0.73 14.60 6.68
C ALA A 384 -1.15 13.30 5.98
N TYR A 385 -0.59 12.16 6.35
CA TYR A 385 -0.94 10.84 5.81
C TYR A 385 -2.43 10.50 6.00
N TYR A 386 -2.99 10.75 7.18
CA TYR A 386 -4.41 10.47 7.44
C TYR A 386 -5.35 11.54 6.89
N PHE A 387 -4.87 12.75 6.67
CA PHE A 387 -5.65 13.83 6.06
C PHE A 387 -5.69 13.70 4.55
N ASP A 388 -4.54 13.41 3.94
CA ASP A 388 -4.37 13.30 2.50
C ASP A 388 -4.57 11.86 2.03
N SER A 389 -5.82 11.41 2.00
CA SER A 389 -6.19 10.10 1.45
C SER A 389 -5.95 9.97 -0.07
N PHE A 390 -5.50 11.06 -0.72
CA PHE A 390 -5.17 11.12 -2.16
C PHE A 390 -3.67 11.03 -2.42
N SER A 391 -2.83 10.84 -1.41
CA SER A 391 -1.38 10.74 -1.58
C SER A 391 -0.94 9.61 -2.51
N ASP A 392 -1.75 8.55 -2.63
CA ASP A 392 -1.53 7.45 -3.56
C ASP A 392 -1.56 7.89 -5.04
N LEU A 393 -2.05 9.10 -5.34
CA LEU A 393 -2.14 9.63 -6.70
C LEU A 393 -0.83 10.24 -7.20
N ASP A 394 0.07 10.59 -6.30
CA ASP A 394 1.33 11.22 -6.64
C ASP A 394 2.48 10.68 -5.81
N ASP A 395 3.10 9.58 -6.27
CA ASP A 395 4.28 8.96 -5.66
C ASP A 395 5.47 9.93 -5.47
N SER A 396 5.42 11.11 -6.11
CA SER A 396 6.45 12.13 -5.97
C SER A 396 6.30 13.00 -4.73
N TYR A 397 5.13 12.97 -4.09
CA TYR A 397 4.87 13.67 -2.84
C TYR A 397 5.23 12.78 -1.65
N LYS A 398 6.23 13.19 -0.88
CA LYS A 398 6.68 12.44 0.30
C LYS A 398 6.10 13.04 1.57
N VAL A 399 5.09 12.40 2.13
CA VAL A 399 4.43 12.81 3.37
C VAL A 399 5.41 12.84 4.54
N GLU A 400 6.40 11.96 4.56
CA GLU A 400 7.44 11.87 5.58
C GLU A 400 8.37 13.09 5.65
N ASP A 401 8.39 13.96 4.63
CA ASP A 401 9.16 15.20 4.65
C ASP A 401 8.37 16.39 5.27
N VAL A 402 7.13 16.16 5.72
CA VAL A 402 6.31 17.16 6.40
C VAL A 402 6.85 17.42 7.81
N ILE A 403 7.18 18.69 8.08
CA ILE A 403 7.72 19.12 9.37
C ILE A 403 6.73 19.92 10.22
N LYS A 404 5.64 20.39 9.62
CA LYS A 404 4.61 21.19 10.28
C LYS A 404 3.29 21.12 9.53
N ALA A 405 2.18 21.00 10.25
CA ALA A 405 0.86 21.26 9.70
C ALA A 405 0.29 22.55 10.28
N GLU A 406 -0.39 23.33 9.44
CA GLU A 406 -1.05 24.58 9.80
C GLU A 406 -2.52 24.52 9.39
N ILE A 407 -3.41 24.99 10.28
CA ILE A 407 -4.85 24.99 10.05
C ILE A 407 -5.39 26.39 10.31
N LYS A 408 -6.20 26.90 9.40
CA LYS A 408 -6.97 28.14 9.58
C LYS A 408 -8.46 27.86 9.63
N LEU A 409 -9.12 28.54 10.54
CA LEU A 409 -10.57 28.51 10.64
C LEU A 409 -11.18 29.79 10.07
N SER A 410 -12.30 29.62 9.37
CA SER A 410 -13.19 30.71 8.96
C SER A 410 -14.62 30.35 9.37
N ASN A 411 -15.32 31.24 10.09
CA ASN A 411 -16.68 30.99 10.58
C ASN A 411 -16.82 29.64 11.33
N SER A 412 -15.86 29.32 12.19
CA SER A 412 -15.80 28.07 12.99
C SER A 412 -15.71 26.78 12.15
N LYS A 413 -15.30 26.87 10.88
CA LYS A 413 -15.05 25.74 9.99
C LYS A 413 -13.59 25.77 9.52
N ILE A 414 -13.04 24.63 9.19
CA ILE A 414 -11.74 24.55 8.56
C ILE A 414 -11.83 25.21 7.17
N ASP A 415 -11.02 26.22 6.95
CA ASP A 415 -10.88 26.95 5.69
C ASP A 415 -9.66 26.45 4.91
N THR A 416 -8.54 26.26 5.63
CA THR A 416 -7.27 25.87 5.00
C THR A 416 -6.53 24.88 5.90
N VAL A 417 -5.97 23.85 5.28
CA VAL A 417 -4.98 22.95 5.89
C VAL A 417 -3.72 23.01 5.04
N LYS A 418 -2.57 23.24 5.68
CA LYS A 418 -1.29 23.40 4.99
C LYS A 418 -0.23 22.54 5.63
N PHE A 419 0.45 21.75 4.84
CA PHE A 419 1.57 20.89 5.22
C PHE A 419 2.87 21.50 4.71
N LEU A 420 3.78 21.86 5.60
CA LEU A 420 5.07 22.45 5.28
C LEU A 420 6.15 21.38 5.29
N HIS A 421 7.02 21.41 4.30
CA HIS A 421 8.13 20.48 4.10
C HIS A 421 9.47 21.08 4.52
N GLU A 422 10.46 20.23 4.83
CA GLU A 422 11.82 20.63 5.24
C GLU A 422 12.50 21.57 4.23
N ASN A 423 12.24 21.41 2.94
CA ASN A 423 12.81 22.22 1.86
C ASN A 423 12.14 23.60 1.68
N GLY A 424 11.16 23.96 2.54
CA GLY A 424 10.38 25.18 2.44
C GLY A 424 9.22 25.12 1.43
N GLY A 425 9.00 23.97 0.79
CA GLY A 425 7.81 23.70 0.00
C GLY A 425 6.59 23.43 0.89
N TYR A 426 5.41 23.42 0.26
CA TYR A 426 4.19 23.08 0.99
C TYR A 426 3.12 22.50 0.09
N VAL A 427 2.19 21.76 0.73
CA VAL A 427 0.90 21.33 0.18
C VAL A 427 -0.19 22.07 0.94
N GLU A 428 -1.10 22.72 0.23
CA GLU A 428 -2.20 23.48 0.82
C GLU A 428 -3.54 23.00 0.28
N TYR A 429 -4.44 22.69 1.19
CA TYR A 429 -5.84 22.40 0.94
C TYR A 429 -6.69 23.58 1.31
N LYS A 430 -7.47 24.10 0.37
CA LYS A 430 -8.55 25.04 0.62
C LYS A 430 -9.87 24.26 0.64
N ILE A 431 -10.63 24.43 1.71
CA ILE A 431 -11.84 23.63 1.98
C ILE A 431 -13.10 24.47 1.75
N PHE A 432 -14.09 23.90 1.08
CA PHE A 432 -15.39 24.51 0.81
C PHE A 432 -16.50 23.61 1.35
N SER A 433 -17.42 24.19 2.13
CA SER A 433 -18.54 23.43 2.73
C SER A 433 -19.71 23.22 1.75
N ASP A 434 -19.42 22.96 0.48
CA ASP A 434 -20.41 22.75 -0.58
C ASP A 434 -19.91 21.71 -1.59
N SER A 435 -20.66 21.48 -2.65
CA SER A 435 -20.32 20.57 -3.75
C SER A 435 -19.79 21.28 -4.99
N SER A 436 -19.20 22.49 -4.83
CA SER A 436 -18.80 23.35 -5.97
C SER A 436 -17.76 22.73 -6.91
N LYS A 437 -17.01 21.72 -6.43
CA LYS A 437 -16.02 21.00 -7.22
C LYS A 437 -16.49 19.63 -7.73
N LEU A 438 -17.78 19.32 -7.59
CA LEU A 438 -18.37 18.12 -8.18
C LEU A 438 -19.04 18.50 -9.51
N PRO A 439 -18.54 18.01 -10.66
CA PRO A 439 -19.02 18.47 -11.98
C PRO A 439 -20.32 17.79 -12.44
N PHE A 440 -20.95 16.97 -11.59
CA PHE A 440 -22.19 16.27 -11.89
C PHE A 440 -23.13 16.25 -10.67
N ASP A 441 -24.41 16.00 -10.91
CA ASP A 441 -25.40 15.81 -9.84
C ASP A 441 -25.47 14.32 -9.47
N ILE A 442 -25.18 14.01 -8.21
CA ILE A 442 -25.20 12.66 -7.63
C ILE A 442 -26.57 11.99 -7.82
N ASN A 443 -27.65 12.76 -7.81
CA ASN A 443 -29.00 12.22 -7.91
C ASN A 443 -29.39 11.84 -9.34
N THR A 444 -28.74 12.43 -10.34
CA THR A 444 -29.10 12.25 -11.75
C THR A 444 -28.05 11.46 -12.54
N ILE A 445 -26.87 11.21 -11.95
CA ILE A 445 -25.84 10.38 -12.61
C ILE A 445 -26.40 8.98 -12.89
N SER A 446 -26.23 8.51 -14.12
CA SER A 446 -26.72 7.22 -14.58
C SER A 446 -25.60 6.21 -14.75
N GLU A 447 -25.96 4.93 -14.85
CA GLU A 447 -25.04 3.85 -15.19
C GLU A 447 -24.50 4.03 -16.61
N PHE A 448 -23.21 3.82 -16.78
CA PHE A 448 -22.55 3.77 -18.08
C PHE A 448 -22.68 2.36 -18.65
N ASP A 449 -23.39 2.27 -19.73
CA ASP A 449 -23.46 1.04 -20.51
C ASP A 449 -22.58 1.18 -21.76
N SER A 450 -21.37 0.62 -21.71
CA SER A 450 -20.39 0.66 -22.81
C SER A 450 -20.95 0.05 -24.08
N LEU A 451 -21.88 -0.89 -23.93
CA LEU A 451 -22.53 -1.57 -25.05
C LEU A 451 -23.75 -0.81 -25.59
N SER A 452 -24.12 0.32 -24.97
CA SER A 452 -25.30 1.10 -25.34
C SER A 452 -25.32 1.52 -26.83
N LYS A 453 -24.14 1.71 -27.43
CA LYS A 453 -24.00 2.03 -28.86
C LYS A 453 -24.40 0.85 -29.76
N MET A 454 -24.38 -0.38 -29.22
CA MET A 454 -24.72 -1.61 -29.98
C MET A 454 -26.18 -2.06 -29.78
N TYR A 455 -26.97 -1.32 -28.97
CA TYR A 455 -28.41 -1.60 -28.80
C TYR A 455 -29.25 -0.74 -29.73
N GLY A 456 -30.49 -1.16 -29.94
CA GLY A 456 -31.48 -0.47 -30.77
C GLY A 456 -31.81 -1.21 -32.03
N THR A 457 -32.43 -0.53 -32.97
CA THR A 457 -32.78 -1.03 -34.27
C THR A 457 -31.79 -0.49 -35.32
N PHE A 458 -31.18 -1.37 -36.06
CA PHE A 458 -30.24 -1.05 -37.12
C PHE A 458 -30.89 -1.43 -38.45
N THR A 459 -30.93 -0.50 -39.40
CA THR A 459 -31.53 -0.70 -40.72
C THR A 459 -30.54 -0.38 -41.83
N GLY A 460 -30.60 -1.14 -42.93
CA GLY A 460 -29.74 -0.92 -44.07
C GLY A 460 -30.30 -1.54 -45.34
N SER A 461 -29.61 -1.36 -46.46
CA SER A 461 -30.00 -1.95 -47.75
C SER A 461 -28.78 -2.32 -48.57
N PHE A 462 -28.83 -3.49 -49.20
CA PHE A 462 -27.79 -3.92 -50.11
C PHE A 462 -27.99 -3.30 -51.51
N SER A 463 -26.90 -3.07 -52.22
CA SER A 463 -26.93 -2.50 -53.56
C SER A 463 -27.50 -3.47 -54.61
N SER A 464 -27.80 -2.98 -55.81
CA SER A 464 -28.24 -3.80 -56.95
C SER A 464 -27.16 -4.76 -57.46
N THR A 465 -25.89 -4.51 -57.12
CA THR A 465 -24.74 -5.35 -57.49
C THR A 465 -24.40 -6.39 -56.43
N SER A 466 -24.97 -6.28 -55.24
CA SER A 466 -24.79 -7.22 -54.13
C SER A 466 -25.31 -8.63 -54.50
N PRO A 467 -24.73 -9.69 -53.95
CA PRO A 467 -25.34 -11.03 -53.95
C PRO A 467 -26.76 -11.06 -53.35
N PHE A 468 -27.09 -10.09 -52.48
CA PHE A 468 -28.39 -9.92 -51.81
C PHE A 468 -29.30 -8.88 -52.51
N LYS A 469 -28.95 -8.36 -53.66
CA LYS A 469 -29.70 -7.52 -54.61
C LYS A 469 -30.88 -6.74 -54.05
N ASN A 470 -30.66 -5.49 -53.63
CA ASN A 470 -31.69 -4.57 -53.16
C ASN A 470 -32.51 -5.05 -51.95
N GLN A 471 -32.07 -6.08 -51.25
CA GLN A 471 -32.73 -6.49 -50.01
C GLN A 471 -32.46 -5.50 -48.91
N LYS A 472 -33.47 -5.25 -48.11
CA LYS A 472 -33.36 -4.48 -46.86
C LYS A 472 -33.03 -5.42 -45.73
N VAL A 473 -32.38 -4.89 -44.73
CA VAL A 473 -32.02 -5.60 -43.50
C VAL A 473 -32.46 -4.77 -42.28
N GLN A 474 -32.95 -5.46 -41.26
CA GLN A 474 -33.23 -4.90 -39.96
C GLN A 474 -32.69 -5.84 -38.89
N ILE A 475 -31.94 -5.26 -37.94
CA ILE A 475 -31.41 -5.98 -36.80
C ILE A 475 -31.84 -5.23 -35.55
N LYS A 476 -32.48 -5.92 -34.62
CA LYS A 476 -32.87 -5.34 -33.33
C LYS A 476 -32.08 -6.02 -32.22
N VAL A 477 -31.41 -5.21 -31.41
CA VAL A 477 -30.59 -5.64 -30.29
C VAL A 477 -31.16 -5.10 -28.99
N GLU A 478 -31.48 -5.97 -28.07
CA GLU A 478 -32.08 -5.63 -26.78
C GLU A 478 -31.26 -6.24 -25.62
N LYS A 479 -30.92 -5.42 -24.62
CA LYS A 479 -30.40 -5.87 -23.34
C LYS A 479 -31.60 -6.26 -22.44
N LYS A 480 -31.56 -7.45 -21.86
CA LYS A 480 -32.59 -7.95 -20.95
C LYS A 480 -31.96 -8.46 -19.67
N LYS A 481 -32.62 -8.18 -18.53
CA LYS A 481 -32.16 -8.75 -17.27
C LYS A 481 -32.23 -10.27 -17.32
N ASN A 482 -31.13 -10.93 -16.95
CA ASN A 482 -31.08 -12.37 -16.91
C ASN A 482 -31.95 -12.91 -15.77
N THR A 483 -32.88 -13.78 -16.10
CA THR A 483 -33.76 -14.43 -15.11
C THR A 483 -33.31 -15.84 -14.72
N ASP A 484 -32.24 -16.34 -15.37
CA ASP A 484 -31.67 -17.64 -15.02
C ASP A 484 -30.82 -17.52 -13.76
N LYS A 485 -31.34 -18.06 -12.65
CA LYS A 485 -30.69 -18.08 -11.34
C LYS A 485 -29.38 -18.87 -11.26
N TYR A 486 -29.04 -19.65 -12.29
CA TYR A 486 -27.79 -20.41 -12.37
C TYR A 486 -26.75 -19.70 -13.25
N SER A 487 -27.13 -18.68 -13.99
CA SER A 487 -26.18 -17.87 -14.76
C SER A 487 -25.43 -16.91 -13.84
N LYS A 488 -24.16 -16.66 -14.15
CA LYS A 488 -23.37 -15.62 -13.51
C LYS A 488 -23.55 -14.25 -14.17
N ASP A 489 -24.14 -14.24 -15.38
CA ASP A 489 -24.36 -13.00 -16.14
C ASP A 489 -25.65 -12.33 -15.68
N GLU A 490 -25.55 -11.07 -15.30
CA GLU A 490 -26.69 -10.27 -14.84
C GLU A 490 -27.65 -9.92 -15.99
N TYR A 491 -27.13 -9.82 -17.20
CA TYR A 491 -27.87 -9.48 -18.41
C TYR A 491 -27.65 -10.49 -19.53
N VAL A 492 -28.65 -10.60 -20.39
CA VAL A 492 -28.59 -11.37 -21.64
C VAL A 492 -28.97 -10.45 -22.80
N TYR A 493 -28.39 -10.72 -23.97
CA TYR A 493 -28.64 -9.95 -25.16
C TYR A 493 -29.52 -10.75 -26.11
N SER A 494 -30.61 -10.13 -26.55
CA SER A 494 -31.54 -10.71 -27.52
C SER A 494 -31.36 -9.97 -28.84
N VAL A 495 -31.02 -10.72 -29.85
CA VAL A 495 -30.86 -10.17 -31.20
C VAL A 495 -31.93 -10.79 -32.12
N THR A 496 -32.61 -9.94 -32.89
CA THR A 496 -33.50 -10.41 -33.94
C THR A 496 -33.07 -9.82 -35.29
N PHE A 497 -33.32 -10.56 -36.37
CA PHE A 497 -32.86 -10.26 -37.70
C PHE A 497 -33.99 -10.48 -38.72
N LYS A 498 -34.16 -9.54 -39.64
CA LYS A 498 -35.02 -9.64 -40.82
C LYS A 498 -34.24 -9.21 -42.04
N MET A 499 -34.45 -9.90 -43.15
CA MET A 499 -33.88 -9.51 -44.44
C MET A 499 -34.81 -9.89 -45.58
N GLY A 500 -35.08 -8.94 -46.49
CA GLY A 500 -35.88 -9.14 -47.67
C GLY A 500 -36.25 -7.84 -48.39
N PHE A 501 -37.16 -7.91 -49.34
CA PHE A 501 -37.58 -6.73 -50.11
C PHE A 501 -38.58 -5.85 -49.36
N ASN A 502 -39.43 -6.46 -48.53
CA ASN A 502 -40.38 -5.77 -47.66
C ASN A 502 -40.27 -6.36 -46.25
N LEU A 503 -39.67 -5.62 -45.33
CA LEU A 503 -39.39 -6.09 -43.96
C LEU A 503 -40.66 -6.42 -43.14
N ASP A 504 -41.79 -5.83 -43.47
CA ASP A 504 -43.07 -6.09 -42.78
C ASP A 504 -43.60 -7.52 -43.04
N ASP A 505 -43.28 -8.07 -44.22
CA ASP A 505 -43.71 -9.40 -44.64
C ASP A 505 -42.67 -10.49 -44.38
N GLU A 506 -41.49 -10.12 -43.90
CA GLU A 506 -40.38 -11.05 -43.70
C GLU A 506 -40.41 -11.75 -42.34
N THR A 507 -39.94 -12.99 -42.34
CA THR A 507 -39.75 -13.77 -41.11
C THR A 507 -38.68 -13.14 -40.23
N GLU A 508 -39.00 -13.01 -38.96
CA GLU A 508 -38.04 -12.60 -37.93
C GLU A 508 -37.28 -13.82 -37.41
N TYR A 509 -35.97 -13.77 -37.47
CA TYR A 509 -35.08 -14.82 -36.98
C TYR A 509 -34.45 -14.35 -35.67
N VAL A 510 -34.31 -15.26 -34.70
CA VAL A 510 -33.61 -15.01 -33.45
C VAL A 510 -32.14 -15.36 -33.60
N GLY A 511 -31.26 -14.46 -33.23
CA GLY A 511 -29.82 -14.67 -33.24
C GLY A 511 -29.39 -15.71 -32.20
N THR A 512 -28.47 -16.55 -32.57
CA THR A 512 -27.77 -17.51 -31.70
C THR A 512 -26.28 -17.20 -31.69
N ASN A 513 -25.53 -17.76 -30.74
CA ASN A 513 -24.10 -17.50 -30.59
C ASN A 513 -23.77 -15.98 -30.54
N VAL A 514 -24.60 -15.22 -29.84
CA VAL A 514 -24.46 -13.76 -29.77
C VAL A 514 -23.20 -13.41 -28.96
N SER A 515 -22.30 -12.66 -29.60
CA SER A 515 -21.14 -12.03 -28.96
C SER A 515 -21.22 -10.53 -29.19
N ILE A 516 -21.08 -9.77 -28.12
CA ILE A 516 -21.17 -8.30 -28.13
C ILE A 516 -19.98 -7.70 -27.37
N SER A 517 -19.43 -6.63 -27.93
CA SER A 517 -18.40 -5.78 -27.34
C SER A 517 -18.66 -4.32 -27.71
N ASP A 518 -17.89 -3.39 -27.17
CA ASP A 518 -18.08 -1.94 -27.36
C ASP A 518 -18.25 -1.50 -28.82
N ASN A 519 -17.60 -2.20 -29.75
CA ASN A 519 -17.56 -1.81 -31.15
C ASN A 519 -17.96 -2.96 -32.12
N ASN A 520 -18.37 -4.10 -31.59
CA ASN A 520 -18.67 -5.26 -32.46
C ASN A 520 -19.79 -6.12 -31.85
N LEU A 521 -20.72 -6.51 -32.71
CA LEU A 521 -21.76 -7.50 -32.46
C LEU A 521 -21.65 -8.59 -33.50
N SER A 522 -21.61 -9.84 -33.10
CA SER A 522 -21.71 -10.98 -34.02
C SER A 522 -22.71 -12.01 -33.52
N PHE A 523 -23.39 -12.64 -34.45
CA PHE A 523 -24.38 -13.68 -34.19
C PHE A 523 -24.64 -14.53 -35.41
N GLU A 524 -25.28 -15.66 -35.22
CA GLU A 524 -25.75 -16.56 -36.30
C GLU A 524 -27.27 -16.61 -36.32
N CYS A 525 -27.87 -16.60 -37.48
CA CYS A 525 -29.31 -16.81 -37.63
C CYS A 525 -29.71 -17.17 -39.03
N GLY A 526 -30.70 -18.04 -39.21
CA GLY A 526 -31.34 -18.35 -40.50
C GLY A 526 -30.39 -18.80 -41.61
N GLY A 527 -29.24 -19.41 -41.27
CA GLY A 527 -28.20 -19.81 -42.23
C GLY A 527 -27.27 -18.66 -42.63
N TYR A 528 -27.14 -17.64 -41.78
CA TYR A 528 -26.22 -16.52 -41.97
C TYR A 528 -25.35 -16.34 -40.72
N SER A 529 -24.06 -16.01 -40.97
CA SER A 529 -23.17 -15.42 -39.98
C SER A 529 -23.17 -13.90 -40.18
N ILE A 530 -23.44 -13.15 -39.12
CA ILE A 530 -23.68 -11.70 -39.17
C ILE A 530 -22.77 -11.02 -38.21
N ALA A 531 -22.13 -9.93 -38.65
CA ALA A 531 -21.36 -9.04 -37.80
C ALA A 531 -21.72 -7.57 -38.07
N ILE A 532 -21.86 -6.79 -37.00
CA ILE A 532 -21.96 -5.32 -37.04
C ILE A 532 -20.71 -4.77 -36.36
N THR A 533 -19.99 -3.91 -37.10
CA THR A 533 -18.80 -3.22 -36.53
C THR A 533 -19.05 -1.73 -36.52
N LEU A 534 -18.79 -1.07 -35.37
CA LEU A 534 -18.80 0.37 -35.22
C LEU A 534 -17.38 0.92 -35.38
N SER A 535 -17.16 1.76 -36.37
CA SER A 535 -15.90 2.45 -36.63
C SER A 535 -16.16 3.87 -37.08
N ASN A 536 -15.49 4.86 -36.48
CA ASN A 536 -15.68 6.27 -36.83
C ASN A 536 -17.14 6.73 -36.82
N ASN A 537 -17.94 6.27 -35.85
CA ASN A 537 -19.39 6.51 -35.74
C ASN A 537 -20.23 5.97 -36.93
N GLU A 538 -19.70 5.05 -37.71
CA GLU A 538 -20.41 4.38 -38.78
C GLU A 538 -20.58 2.88 -38.47
N TYR A 539 -21.80 2.37 -38.59
CA TYR A 539 -22.11 0.95 -38.42
C TYR A 539 -22.01 0.24 -39.74
N THR A 540 -21.11 -0.72 -39.83
CA THR A 540 -20.96 -1.60 -41.02
C THR A 540 -21.48 -2.98 -40.68
N LEU A 541 -22.48 -3.45 -41.44
CA LEU A 541 -22.93 -4.82 -41.43
C LEU A 541 -22.06 -5.65 -42.37
N THR A 542 -21.60 -6.78 -41.92
CA THR A 542 -21.06 -7.86 -42.78
C THR A 542 -21.95 -9.09 -42.60
N ILE A 543 -22.38 -9.69 -43.70
CA ILE A 543 -23.21 -10.89 -43.72
C ILE A 543 -22.58 -11.95 -44.62
N GLU A 544 -22.56 -13.18 -44.14
CA GLU A 544 -22.11 -14.35 -44.91
C GLU A 544 -23.17 -15.46 -44.79
N SER A 545 -23.60 -16.01 -45.91
CA SER A 545 -24.53 -17.15 -45.95
C SER A 545 -23.78 -18.49 -45.89
N ASP A 546 -24.43 -19.55 -45.43
CA ASP A 546 -23.90 -20.92 -45.44
C ASP A 546 -23.50 -21.40 -46.86
N SER A 547 -24.06 -20.78 -47.90
CA SER A 547 -23.69 -21.04 -49.29
C SER A 547 -22.44 -20.27 -49.76
N GLY A 548 -21.75 -19.53 -48.87
CA GLY A 548 -20.55 -18.77 -49.17
C GLY A 548 -20.77 -17.44 -49.89
N LYS A 549 -22.01 -16.91 -49.93
CA LYS A 549 -22.26 -15.55 -50.42
C LYS A 549 -21.99 -14.58 -49.28
N SER A 550 -21.18 -13.57 -49.51
CA SER A 550 -20.88 -12.54 -48.54
C SER A 550 -20.97 -11.14 -49.13
N ASP A 551 -21.36 -10.17 -48.33
CA ASP A 551 -21.34 -8.74 -48.66
C ASP A 551 -21.41 -7.89 -47.39
N SER A 552 -21.23 -6.58 -47.56
CA SER A 552 -21.36 -5.60 -46.48
C SER A 552 -22.23 -4.41 -46.89
N THR A 553 -22.86 -3.77 -45.90
CA THR A 553 -23.62 -2.55 -46.08
C THR A 553 -23.54 -1.66 -44.85
N ILE A 554 -23.75 -0.37 -45.04
CA ILE A 554 -23.79 0.60 -43.95
C ILE A 554 -25.20 0.55 -43.32
N LEU A 555 -25.24 0.57 -42.02
CA LEU A 555 -26.46 0.61 -41.23
C LEU A 555 -26.71 2.01 -40.67
N THR A 556 -27.98 2.36 -40.58
CA THR A 556 -28.48 3.48 -39.78
C THR A 556 -29.08 2.92 -38.50
N ARG A 557 -28.70 3.49 -37.36
CA ARG A 557 -29.31 3.19 -36.06
C ARG A 557 -30.51 4.13 -35.84
N GLU A 558 -31.65 3.54 -35.52
CA GLU A 558 -32.89 4.27 -35.16
C GLU A 558 -32.94 4.61 -33.65
#